data_eb9efb6bd494e9a24e8e34739b09d75a
#
_entry.id   eb9efb6bd494e9a24e8e34739b09d75a
#
_cell.length_a   1.000
_cell.length_b   1.000
_cell.length_c   1.000
_cell.angle_alpha   90.00
_cell.angle_beta   90.00
_cell.angle_gamma   90.00
#
_symmetry.space_group_name_H-M   'P 1'
#
loop_
_entity.id
_entity.type
_entity.pdbx_description
1 polymer ?
#
loop_
_entity_poly.entity_id
_entity_poly.type
_entity_poly.pdbx_seq_one_letter_code
_entity_poly.pdbx_strand_id
1 'polypeptide(L)'
;LSALGERGKPVLTFFELVGDVMIRVTNMVMLYAPIGVFGLIAFTVARHGLSVLLPLFSLVLTSFLATFCLVFIVLVPMVALLGRTPPVKFLKGIFEPWLIAFTTCSSAAALPANLKAARKLGASKSIASFSIPLGNTVNMNGTAVYMGVCAVFAAEVFGIPLSITDQATIVLMGVFAAVGTAGV
;
A
#
# COMPACT_ATOMS: atom_id res chain seq x y z
N LEU A 1 -16.19 8.08 20.91
CA LEU A 1 -16.17 6.91 21.83
C LEU A 1 -15.33 7.19 23.07
N SER A 2 -14.18 7.89 22.95
CA SER A 2 -13.35 8.26 24.11
C SER A 2 -14.08 9.09 25.16
N ALA A 3 -15.06 9.91 24.76
CA ALA A 3 -15.88 10.72 25.66
C ALA A 3 -16.91 9.90 26.48
N LEU A 4 -17.22 8.65 26.08
CA LEU A 4 -18.16 7.76 26.75
C LEU A 4 -17.49 6.84 27.79
N GLY A 5 -16.15 6.84 27.88
CA GLY A 5 -15.40 5.99 28.82
C GLY A 5 -15.79 4.51 28.74
N GLU A 6 -16.00 3.88 29.90
CA GLU A 6 -16.36 2.45 29.99
C GLU A 6 -17.66 2.07 29.24
N ARG A 7 -18.62 3.00 29.16
CA ARG A 7 -19.90 2.77 28.46
C ARG A 7 -19.72 2.66 26.95
N GLY A 8 -18.61 3.15 26.39
CA GLY A 8 -18.28 3.04 24.97
C GLY A 8 -17.64 1.70 24.58
N LYS A 9 -17.17 0.89 25.51
CA LYS A 9 -16.51 -0.40 25.24
C LYS A 9 -17.34 -1.38 24.42
N PRO A 10 -18.64 -1.60 24.67
CA PRO A 10 -19.42 -2.54 23.86
C PRO A 10 -19.48 -2.14 22.38
N VAL A 11 -19.58 -0.83 22.12
CA VAL A 11 -19.59 -0.31 20.74
C VAL A 11 -18.23 -0.49 20.07
N LEU A 12 -17.14 -0.25 20.81
CA LEU A 12 -15.79 -0.47 20.31
C LEU A 12 -15.59 -1.95 19.95
N THR A 13 -15.93 -2.85 20.87
CA THR A 13 -15.83 -4.31 20.66
C THR A 13 -16.68 -4.78 19.48
N PHE A 14 -17.86 -4.19 19.29
CA PHE A 14 -18.70 -4.50 18.12
C PHE A 14 -17.98 -4.15 16.81
N PHE A 15 -17.40 -2.96 16.69
CA PHE A 15 -16.68 -2.57 15.49
C PHE A 15 -15.38 -3.36 15.27
N GLU A 16 -14.68 -3.75 16.35
CA GLU A 16 -13.52 -4.64 16.28
C GLU A 16 -13.92 -6.01 15.72
N LEU A 17 -15.01 -6.60 16.23
CA LEU A 17 -15.53 -7.88 15.75
C LEU A 17 -16.00 -7.80 14.28
N VAL A 18 -16.66 -6.72 13.90
CA VAL A 18 -17.03 -6.49 12.48
C VAL A 18 -15.78 -6.41 11.61
N GLY A 19 -14.74 -5.70 12.06
CA GLY A 19 -13.44 -5.64 11.38
C GLY A 19 -12.82 -7.02 11.19
N ASP A 20 -12.78 -7.83 12.25
CA ASP A 20 -12.25 -9.20 12.19
C ASP A 20 -13.03 -10.10 11.23
N VAL A 21 -14.37 -9.97 11.21
CA VAL A 21 -15.22 -10.70 10.24
C VAL A 21 -14.90 -10.26 8.82
N MET A 22 -14.77 -8.96 8.55
CA MET A 22 -14.44 -8.45 7.23
C MET A 22 -13.07 -8.91 6.75
N ILE A 23 -12.08 -8.96 7.63
CA ILE A 23 -10.75 -9.52 7.32
C ILE A 23 -10.87 -11.01 6.94
N ARG A 24 -11.66 -11.79 7.67
CA ARG A 24 -11.91 -13.21 7.32
C ARG A 24 -12.59 -13.38 5.98
N VAL A 25 -13.60 -12.56 5.69
CA VAL A 25 -14.29 -12.56 4.38
C VAL A 25 -13.30 -12.23 3.26
N THR A 26 -12.48 -11.19 3.45
CA THR A 26 -11.43 -10.82 2.48
C THR A 26 -10.46 -11.99 2.23
N ASN A 27 -9.98 -12.64 3.29
CA ASN A 27 -9.09 -13.79 3.17
C ASN A 27 -9.75 -14.97 2.42
N MET A 28 -11.05 -15.22 2.64
CA MET A 28 -11.80 -16.23 1.88
C MET A 28 -11.88 -15.88 0.40
N VAL A 29 -12.18 -14.62 0.07
CA VAL A 29 -12.21 -14.15 -1.33
C VAL A 29 -10.82 -14.28 -1.97
N MET A 30 -9.76 -13.96 -1.25
CA MET A 30 -8.38 -14.07 -1.74
C MET A 30 -7.94 -15.52 -2.06
N LEU A 31 -8.59 -16.54 -1.48
CA LEU A 31 -8.35 -17.94 -1.88
C LEU A 31 -8.79 -18.22 -3.32
N TYR A 32 -9.79 -17.51 -3.82
CA TYR A 32 -10.27 -17.62 -5.21
C TYR A 32 -9.53 -16.70 -6.18
N ALA A 33 -8.74 -15.76 -5.66
CA ALA A 33 -8.01 -14.79 -6.48
C ALA A 33 -7.14 -15.44 -7.58
N PRO A 34 -6.36 -16.52 -7.34
CA PRO A 34 -5.56 -17.15 -8.39
C PRO A 34 -6.41 -17.66 -9.56
N ILE A 35 -7.58 -18.23 -9.29
CA ILE A 35 -8.51 -18.74 -10.31
C ILE A 35 -9.11 -17.58 -11.09
N GLY A 36 -9.54 -16.52 -10.38
CA GLY A 36 -10.08 -15.32 -11.00
C GLY A 36 -9.07 -14.61 -11.88
N VAL A 37 -7.84 -14.42 -11.40
CA VAL A 37 -6.75 -13.80 -12.16
C VAL A 37 -6.41 -14.61 -13.40
N PHE A 38 -6.28 -15.95 -13.27
CA PHE A 38 -6.05 -16.82 -14.42
C PHE A 38 -7.17 -16.69 -15.46
N GLY A 39 -8.44 -16.72 -15.03
CA GLY A 39 -9.59 -16.56 -15.91
C GLY A 39 -9.62 -15.22 -16.64
N LEU A 40 -9.31 -14.12 -15.93
CA LEU A 40 -9.25 -12.78 -16.52
C LEU A 40 -8.11 -12.66 -17.53
N ILE A 41 -6.93 -13.17 -17.23
CA ILE A 41 -5.79 -13.15 -18.15
C ILE A 41 -6.10 -14.02 -19.38
N ALA A 42 -6.62 -15.23 -19.18
CA ALA A 42 -6.97 -16.12 -20.28
C ALA A 42 -8.04 -15.49 -21.21
N PHE A 43 -9.08 -14.88 -20.63
CA PHE A 43 -10.11 -14.15 -21.39
C PHE A 43 -9.52 -12.97 -22.16
N THR A 44 -8.65 -12.19 -21.54
CA THR A 44 -8.02 -11.03 -22.17
C THR A 44 -7.13 -11.45 -23.33
N VAL A 45 -6.32 -12.49 -23.14
CA VAL A 45 -5.45 -13.04 -24.19
C VAL A 45 -6.27 -13.67 -25.31
N ALA A 46 -7.36 -14.36 -24.99
CA ALA A 46 -8.25 -14.95 -26.00
C ALA A 46 -8.93 -13.88 -26.89
N ARG A 47 -9.26 -12.72 -26.31
CA ARG A 47 -9.91 -11.61 -27.05
C ARG A 47 -8.94 -10.73 -27.84
N HIS A 48 -7.78 -10.44 -27.26
CA HIS A 48 -6.86 -9.42 -27.78
C HIS A 48 -5.51 -9.99 -28.28
N GLY A 49 -5.32 -11.31 -28.16
CA GLY A 49 -4.07 -11.97 -28.49
C GLY A 49 -2.98 -11.80 -27.45
N LEU A 50 -1.85 -12.47 -27.66
CA LEU A 50 -0.68 -12.42 -26.76
C LEU A 50 -0.03 -11.03 -26.69
N SER A 51 -0.24 -10.18 -27.70
CA SER A 51 0.32 -8.83 -27.76
C SER A 51 -0.09 -7.93 -26.58
N VAL A 52 -1.23 -8.22 -25.95
CA VAL A 52 -1.69 -7.47 -24.76
C VAL A 52 -0.82 -7.70 -23.52
N LEU A 53 -0.07 -8.81 -23.49
CA LEU A 53 0.79 -9.12 -22.34
C LEU A 53 1.98 -8.17 -22.22
N LEU A 54 2.47 -7.64 -23.33
CA LEU A 54 3.61 -6.72 -23.31
C LEU A 54 3.31 -5.38 -22.63
N PRO A 55 2.20 -4.68 -22.95
CA PRO A 55 1.77 -3.51 -22.19
C PRO A 55 1.53 -3.80 -20.71
N LEU A 56 0.90 -4.92 -20.38
CA LEU A 56 0.66 -5.30 -18.97
C LEU A 56 1.97 -5.56 -18.22
N PHE A 57 2.94 -6.21 -18.85
CA PHE A 57 4.28 -6.38 -18.29
C PHE A 57 4.97 -5.03 -18.07
N SER A 58 4.86 -4.11 -19.02
CA SER A 58 5.38 -2.74 -18.89
C SER A 58 4.75 -2.02 -17.69
N LEU A 59 3.42 -2.12 -17.50
CA LEU A 59 2.73 -1.55 -16.34
C LEU A 59 3.30 -2.08 -15.02
N VAL A 60 3.46 -3.40 -14.91
CA VAL A 60 4.01 -4.03 -13.71
C VAL A 60 5.44 -3.57 -13.46
N LEU A 61 6.30 -3.60 -14.48
CA LEU A 61 7.69 -3.19 -14.39
C LEU A 61 7.81 -1.72 -13.98
N THR A 62 7.04 -0.83 -14.61
CA THR A 62 7.01 0.59 -14.29
C THR A 62 6.56 0.84 -12.84
N SER A 63 5.55 0.11 -12.36
CA SER A 63 5.08 0.20 -10.97
C SER A 63 6.16 -0.22 -9.97
N PHE A 64 6.89 -1.30 -10.24
CA PHE A 64 8.01 -1.73 -9.40
C PHE A 64 9.14 -0.71 -9.43
N LEU A 65 9.54 -0.21 -10.61
CA LEU A 65 10.59 0.80 -10.73
C LEU A 65 10.21 2.11 -10.02
N ALA A 66 8.98 2.58 -10.19
CA ALA A 66 8.50 3.79 -9.52
C ALA A 66 8.49 3.63 -7.99
N THR A 67 8.06 2.47 -7.48
CA THR A 67 8.11 2.16 -6.05
C THR A 67 9.55 2.07 -5.54
N PHE A 68 10.44 1.45 -6.31
CA PHE A 68 11.85 1.38 -5.99
C PHE A 68 12.49 2.78 -5.92
N CYS A 69 12.22 3.63 -6.91
CA CYS A 69 12.65 5.02 -6.90
C CYS A 69 12.11 5.78 -5.67
N LEU A 70 10.84 5.62 -5.34
CA LEU A 70 10.26 6.22 -4.15
C LEU A 70 11.02 5.82 -2.88
N VAL A 71 11.28 4.53 -2.70
CA VAL A 71 11.99 4.03 -1.51
C VAL A 71 13.42 4.57 -1.45
N PHE A 72 14.21 4.41 -2.52
CA PHE A 72 15.65 4.68 -2.47
C PHE A 72 16.01 6.14 -2.73
N ILE A 73 15.21 6.89 -3.48
CA ILE A 73 15.48 8.30 -3.78
C ILE A 73 14.80 9.24 -2.79
N VAL A 74 13.64 8.84 -2.23
CA VAL A 74 12.87 9.71 -1.34
C VAL A 74 12.92 9.22 0.11
N LEU A 75 12.41 8.00 0.38
CA LEU A 75 12.21 7.56 1.77
C LEU A 75 13.51 7.28 2.52
N VAL A 76 14.47 6.60 1.88
CA VAL A 76 15.76 6.29 2.53
C VAL A 76 16.58 7.56 2.82
N PRO A 77 16.76 8.51 1.89
CA PRO A 77 17.40 9.78 2.18
C PRO A 77 16.66 10.62 3.23
N MET A 78 15.33 10.63 3.19
CA MET A 78 14.51 11.34 4.18
C MET A 78 14.76 10.80 5.60
N VAL A 79 14.80 9.49 5.78
CA VAL A 79 15.12 8.86 7.08
C VAL A 79 16.58 9.13 7.48
N ALA A 80 17.50 9.13 6.54
CA ALA A 80 18.90 9.43 6.82
C ALA A 80 19.11 10.88 7.26
N LEU A 81 18.48 11.82 6.56
CA LEU A 81 18.65 13.26 6.80
C LEU A 81 17.84 13.76 8.00
N LEU A 82 16.53 13.43 8.03
CA LEU A 82 15.61 13.90 9.06
C LEU A 82 15.64 13.01 10.31
N GLY A 83 15.67 11.69 10.11
CA GLY A 83 15.70 10.70 11.20
C GLY A 83 17.09 10.43 11.75
N ARG A 84 18.15 10.99 11.14
CA ARG A 84 19.54 10.78 11.52
C ARG A 84 19.90 9.31 11.76
N THR A 85 19.22 8.43 11.03
CA THR A 85 19.41 6.97 11.13
C THR A 85 20.19 6.47 9.92
N PRO A 86 21.29 5.73 10.10
CA PRO A 86 22.06 5.20 8.99
C PRO A 86 21.19 4.35 8.05
N PRO A 87 21.23 4.56 6.71
CA PRO A 87 20.40 3.86 5.75
C PRO A 87 20.44 2.33 5.88
N VAL A 88 21.62 1.76 6.07
CA VAL A 88 21.82 0.32 6.23
C VAL A 88 21.13 -0.21 7.49
N LYS A 89 21.20 0.53 8.60
CA LYS A 89 20.52 0.17 9.86
C LYS A 89 19.00 0.22 9.67
N PHE A 90 18.51 1.25 8.99
CA PHE A 90 17.09 1.39 8.67
C PHE A 90 16.60 0.24 7.80
N LEU A 91 17.24 -0.03 6.66
CA LEU A 91 16.84 -1.10 5.73
C LEU A 91 16.86 -2.48 6.40
N LYS A 92 17.89 -2.77 7.21
CA LYS A 92 17.93 -4.02 8.00
C LYS A 92 16.81 -4.08 9.03
N GLY A 93 16.46 -2.94 9.64
CA GLY A 93 15.39 -2.86 10.64
C GLY A 93 14.01 -3.09 10.09
N ILE A 94 13.73 -2.62 8.86
CA ILE A 94 12.42 -2.76 8.20
C ILE A 94 12.28 -4.02 7.36
N PHE A 95 13.32 -4.85 7.23
CA PHE A 95 13.31 -6.03 6.36
C PHE A 95 12.24 -7.04 6.78
N GLU A 96 12.11 -7.33 8.07
CA GLU A 96 11.10 -8.26 8.61
C GLU A 96 9.66 -7.80 8.29
N PRO A 97 9.23 -6.57 8.64
CA PRO A 97 7.90 -6.10 8.28
C PRO A 97 7.67 -5.96 6.76
N TRP A 98 8.70 -5.58 6.01
CA TRP A 98 8.62 -5.51 4.56
C TRP A 98 8.34 -6.90 3.96
N LEU A 99 9.05 -7.94 4.42
CA LEU A 99 8.86 -9.30 3.94
C LEU A 99 7.44 -9.81 4.26
N ILE A 100 6.95 -9.53 5.48
CA ILE A 100 5.57 -9.90 5.87
C ILE A 100 4.56 -9.19 4.96
N ALA A 101 4.67 -7.87 4.80
CA ALA A 101 3.77 -7.11 3.94
C ALA A 101 3.78 -7.61 2.50
N PHE A 102 4.97 -7.92 1.96
CA PHE A 102 5.14 -8.40 0.60
C PHE A 102 4.53 -9.79 0.38
N THR A 103 4.77 -10.72 1.31
CA THR A 103 4.29 -12.10 1.17
C THR A 103 2.81 -12.27 1.45
N THR A 104 2.26 -11.47 2.36
CA THR A 104 0.84 -11.52 2.72
C THR A 104 -0.02 -10.54 1.91
N CYS A 105 0.60 -9.63 1.16
CA CYS A 105 -0.09 -8.50 0.51
C CYS A 105 -0.99 -7.71 1.49
N SER A 106 -0.61 -7.68 2.78
CA SER A 106 -1.40 -7.08 3.86
C SER A 106 -0.57 -6.15 4.72
N SER A 107 -0.93 -4.87 4.70
CA SER A 107 -0.34 -3.86 5.59
C SER A 107 -0.74 -4.09 7.05
N ALA A 108 -1.95 -4.60 7.28
CA ALA A 108 -2.45 -4.92 8.61
C ALA A 108 -1.66 -6.08 9.24
N ALA A 109 -1.36 -7.13 8.46
CA ALA A 109 -0.54 -8.25 8.92
C ALA A 109 0.89 -7.84 9.31
N ALA A 110 1.45 -6.82 8.64
CA ALA A 110 2.78 -6.31 8.94
C ALA A 110 2.82 -5.36 10.15
N LEU A 111 1.68 -4.88 10.64
CA LEU A 111 1.59 -3.87 11.69
C LEU A 111 2.33 -4.24 12.98
N PRO A 112 2.21 -5.47 13.56
CA PRO A 112 2.96 -5.85 14.76
C PRO A 112 4.48 -5.84 14.55
N ALA A 113 4.93 -6.29 13.36
CA ALA A 113 6.35 -6.30 13.00
C ALA A 113 6.87 -4.87 12.81
N ASN A 114 6.07 -3.97 12.20
CA ASN A 114 6.39 -2.55 12.06
C ASN A 114 6.56 -1.87 13.44
N LEU A 115 5.65 -2.12 14.38
CA LEU A 115 5.75 -1.61 15.76
C LEU A 115 7.04 -2.06 16.44
N LYS A 116 7.39 -3.34 16.31
CA LYS A 116 8.62 -3.91 16.85
C LYS A 116 9.86 -3.31 16.19
N ALA A 117 9.85 -3.15 14.86
CA ALA A 117 10.95 -2.56 14.10
C ALA A 117 11.18 -1.10 14.47
N ALA A 118 10.13 -0.28 14.55
CA ALA A 118 10.22 1.12 14.95
C ALA A 118 10.84 1.28 16.35
N ARG A 119 10.45 0.45 17.31
CA ARG A 119 11.02 0.44 18.66
C ARG A 119 12.50 0.05 18.67
N LYS A 120 12.90 -0.96 17.89
CA LYS A 120 14.31 -1.35 17.73
C LYS A 120 15.16 -0.25 17.09
N LEU A 121 14.56 0.57 16.22
CA LEU A 121 15.21 1.70 15.58
C LEU A 121 15.33 2.93 16.48
N GLY A 122 14.68 2.93 17.65
CA GLY A 122 14.81 3.98 18.66
C GLY A 122 13.54 4.78 18.95
N ALA A 123 12.41 4.46 18.31
CA ALA A 123 11.15 5.13 18.60
C ALA A 123 10.64 4.77 20.01
N SER A 124 10.15 5.76 20.77
CA SER A 124 9.50 5.51 22.05
C SER A 124 8.22 4.68 21.86
N LYS A 125 7.81 3.96 22.91
CA LYS A 125 6.59 3.15 22.87
C LYS A 125 5.35 3.98 22.51
N SER A 126 5.23 5.17 23.08
CA SER A 126 4.09 6.07 22.86
C SER A 126 4.03 6.52 21.41
N ILE A 127 5.16 7.01 20.86
CA ILE A 127 5.24 7.46 19.46
C ILE A 127 4.97 6.30 18.49
N ALA A 128 5.61 5.15 18.69
CA ALA A 128 5.42 4.01 17.82
C ALA A 128 3.96 3.54 17.81
N SER A 129 3.33 3.42 19.00
CA SER A 129 1.93 2.94 19.12
C SER A 129 0.90 3.89 18.52
N PHE A 130 1.23 5.17 18.34
CA PHE A 130 0.36 6.14 17.69
C PHE A 130 0.68 6.26 16.18
N SER A 131 1.96 6.51 15.87
CA SER A 131 2.35 6.88 14.50
C SER A 131 2.32 5.70 13.52
N ILE A 132 2.65 4.48 13.97
CA ILE A 132 2.67 3.33 13.06
C ILE A 132 1.26 2.91 12.61
N PRO A 133 0.26 2.74 13.51
CA PRO A 133 -1.10 2.44 13.06
C PRO A 133 -1.71 3.57 12.22
N LEU A 134 -1.47 4.83 12.58
CA LEU A 134 -1.93 5.98 11.80
C LEU A 134 -1.31 5.98 10.40
N GLY A 135 0.01 5.78 10.30
CA GLY A 135 0.71 5.70 9.03
C GLY A 135 0.26 4.52 8.17
N ASN A 136 -0.09 3.39 8.79
CA ASN A 136 -0.59 2.21 8.10
C ASN A 136 -1.93 2.46 7.36
N THR A 137 -2.72 3.42 7.81
CA THR A 137 -4.02 3.76 7.21
C THR A 137 -3.97 5.01 6.34
N VAL A 138 -3.22 6.04 6.74
CA VAL A 138 -3.26 7.35 6.06
C VAL A 138 -2.08 7.55 5.11
N ASN A 139 -0.96 6.87 5.34
CA ASN A 139 0.28 7.07 4.58
C ASN A 139 0.58 5.92 3.63
N MET A 140 -0.25 5.77 2.59
CA MET A 140 -0.11 4.73 1.57
C MET A 140 0.58 5.26 0.31
N ASN A 141 1.85 5.66 0.41
CA ASN A 141 2.61 6.24 -0.70
C ASN A 141 2.71 5.29 -1.90
N GLY A 142 2.85 3.98 -1.67
CA GLY A 142 2.87 2.96 -2.72
C GLY A 142 1.57 2.92 -3.53
N THR A 143 0.43 3.07 -2.85
CA THR A 143 -0.89 3.13 -3.49
C THR A 143 -1.03 4.38 -4.37
N ALA A 144 -0.59 5.55 -3.87
CA ALA A 144 -0.60 6.79 -4.65
C ALA A 144 0.24 6.67 -5.94
N VAL A 145 1.46 6.11 -5.82
CA VAL A 145 2.34 5.87 -6.98
C VAL A 145 1.68 4.90 -7.96
N TYR A 146 1.15 3.78 -7.48
CA TYR A 146 0.49 2.79 -8.33
C TYR A 146 -0.72 3.36 -9.07
N MET A 147 -1.57 4.13 -8.38
CA MET A 147 -2.73 4.80 -9.02
C MET A 147 -2.28 5.78 -10.10
N GLY A 148 -1.22 6.55 -9.86
CA GLY A 148 -0.64 7.45 -10.86
C GLY A 148 -0.15 6.70 -12.09
N VAL A 149 0.61 5.63 -11.90
CA VAL A 149 1.11 4.78 -12.99
C VAL A 149 -0.04 4.17 -13.78
N CYS A 150 -1.07 3.64 -13.10
CA CYS A 150 -2.25 3.07 -13.76
C CYS A 150 -3.03 4.10 -14.59
N ALA A 151 -3.19 5.32 -14.07
CA ALA A 151 -3.92 6.38 -14.78
C ALA A 151 -3.16 6.83 -16.05
N VAL A 152 -1.84 7.02 -15.95
CA VAL A 152 -1.00 7.36 -17.12
C VAL A 152 -1.00 6.22 -18.13
N PHE A 153 -0.85 4.99 -17.67
CA PHE A 153 -0.91 3.81 -18.53
C PHE A 153 -2.26 3.68 -19.27
N ALA A 154 -3.37 3.91 -18.56
CA ALA A 154 -4.69 3.88 -19.19
C ALA A 154 -4.83 4.97 -20.26
N ALA A 155 -4.37 6.19 -19.98
CA ALA A 155 -4.38 7.28 -20.94
C ALA A 155 -3.55 6.93 -22.19
N GLU A 156 -2.38 6.32 -22.02
CA GLU A 156 -1.51 5.90 -23.13
C GLU A 156 -2.17 4.80 -23.97
N VAL A 157 -2.77 3.79 -23.34
CA VAL A 157 -3.47 2.69 -24.04
C VAL A 157 -4.67 3.21 -24.84
N PHE A 158 -5.39 4.20 -24.33
CA PHE A 158 -6.54 4.79 -25.02
C PHE A 158 -6.15 5.96 -25.95
N GLY A 159 -4.86 6.27 -26.09
CA GLY A 159 -4.37 7.36 -26.96
C GLY A 159 -4.81 8.75 -26.49
N ILE A 160 -5.05 8.93 -25.19
CA ILE A 160 -5.48 10.22 -24.59
C ILE A 160 -4.21 11.02 -24.27
N PRO A 161 -3.98 12.16 -24.95
CA PRO A 161 -2.84 13.02 -24.65
C PRO A 161 -3.04 13.68 -23.28
N LEU A 162 -2.08 13.50 -22.36
CA LEU A 162 -2.11 14.12 -21.05
C LEU A 162 -1.35 15.44 -21.05
N SER A 163 -2.05 16.54 -20.81
CA SER A 163 -1.44 17.85 -20.51
C SER A 163 -0.75 17.84 -19.15
N ILE A 164 0.09 18.83 -18.87
CA ILE A 164 0.73 19.00 -17.54
C ILE A 164 -0.34 19.15 -16.44
N THR A 165 -1.45 19.83 -16.75
CA THR A 165 -2.58 20.01 -15.82
C THR A 165 -3.25 18.66 -15.49
N ASP A 166 -3.43 17.81 -16.50
CA ASP A 166 -4.01 16.47 -16.30
C ASP A 166 -3.10 15.60 -15.44
N GLN A 167 -1.79 15.64 -15.70
CA GLN A 167 -0.80 14.94 -14.88
C GLN A 167 -0.81 15.40 -13.41
N ALA A 168 -0.87 16.72 -13.19
CA ALA A 168 -0.99 17.29 -11.84
C ALA A 168 -2.28 16.84 -11.15
N THR A 169 -3.39 16.78 -11.90
CA THR A 169 -4.68 16.29 -11.40
C THR A 169 -4.62 14.82 -11.03
N ILE A 170 -3.98 13.98 -11.86
CA ILE A 170 -3.77 12.56 -11.56
C ILE A 170 -2.98 12.38 -10.27
N VAL A 171 -1.90 13.14 -10.08
CA VAL A 171 -1.10 13.08 -8.85
C VAL A 171 -1.94 13.48 -7.64
N LEU A 172 -2.68 14.60 -7.72
CA LEU A 172 -3.52 15.08 -6.63
C LEU A 172 -4.60 14.05 -6.26
N MET A 173 -5.30 13.52 -7.25
CA MET A 173 -6.34 12.51 -7.05
C MET A 173 -5.77 11.20 -6.51
N GLY A 174 -4.57 10.79 -6.98
CA GLY A 174 -3.86 9.62 -6.47
C GLY A 174 -3.52 9.75 -4.98
N VAL A 175 -3.09 10.93 -4.55
CA VAL A 175 -2.82 11.21 -3.12
C VAL A 175 -4.11 11.14 -2.29
N PHE A 176 -5.20 11.79 -2.72
CA PHE A 176 -6.47 11.74 -2.00
C PHE A 176 -7.05 10.33 -1.95
N ALA A 177 -6.99 9.59 -3.04
CA ALA A 177 -7.44 8.22 -3.09
C ALA A 177 -6.62 7.31 -2.16
N ALA A 178 -5.29 7.51 -2.11
CA ALA A 178 -4.41 6.75 -1.24
C ALA A 178 -4.71 6.99 0.26
N VAL A 179 -5.06 8.24 0.64
CA VAL A 179 -5.48 8.56 2.02
C VAL A 179 -6.82 7.91 2.37
N GLY A 180 -7.73 7.77 1.40
CA GLY A 180 -9.03 7.13 1.59
C GLY A 180 -9.02 5.60 1.50
N THR A 181 -7.89 5.00 1.11
CA THR A 181 -7.77 3.54 0.98
C THR A 181 -7.58 2.89 2.35
N ALA A 182 -8.35 1.84 2.63
CA ALA A 182 -8.19 1.09 3.87
C ALA A 182 -6.89 0.26 3.84
N GLY A 183 -6.17 0.24 4.98
CA GLY A 183 -5.03 -0.66 5.19
C GLY A 183 -5.53 -2.08 5.50
N VAL A 184 -5.59 -2.93 4.51
CA VAL A 184 -5.95 -4.36 4.62
C VAL A 184 -4.73 -5.25 4.54
#